data_916513cccdd988ff26c4a5c8f241e180
#
_entry.id   916513cccdd988ff26c4a5c8f241e180
#
_cell.length_a   1.000
_cell.length_b   1.000
_cell.length_c   1.000
_cell.angle_alpha   90.00
_cell.angle_beta   90.00
_cell.angle_gamma   90.00
#
_symmetry.space_group_name_H-M   'P 1'
#
loop_
_entity.id
_entity.type
_entity.pdbx_description
1 polymer ?
#
loop_
_entity_poly.entity_id
_entity_poly.type
_entity_poly.pdbx_seq_one_letter_code
_entity_poly.pdbx_strand_id
1 'polypeptide(L)'
;MVIARKGNFGSTNVCAIPDQPITAYVAGDDGSEMPAYVVYRHKGQPPFDWRSAQFREMTFVSPSATNSGLKSTDPALLAEVVALLRDGTPMSLPGISMAGGASMATIRMASDQLPGLLFCPVLRTGPDGTLYVAESLKFDFTSTPLLFQANWIPASPKLTQWLQSR
;
A
#
# COMPACT_ATOMS: atom_id res chain seq x y z
N MET A 1 4.07 -0.12 -23.02
CA MET A 1 3.05 -0.54 -24.03
C MET A 1 1.70 -0.51 -23.31
N VAL A 2 0.80 0.31 -23.78
CA VAL A 2 -0.56 0.39 -23.21
C VAL A 2 -1.43 -0.62 -23.96
N ILE A 3 -2.04 -1.54 -23.27
CA ILE A 3 -3.02 -2.48 -23.83
C ILE A 3 -4.39 -1.96 -23.44
N ALA A 4 -5.10 -1.33 -24.37
CA ALA A 4 -6.47 -0.89 -24.14
C ALA A 4 -7.41 -2.09 -24.06
N ARG A 5 -8.24 -2.18 -23.04
CA ARG A 5 -9.31 -3.16 -22.92
C ARG A 5 -10.64 -2.47 -22.67
N LYS A 6 -11.65 -2.79 -23.48
CA LYS A 6 -13.06 -2.49 -23.16
C LYS A 6 -13.57 -3.57 -22.20
N GLY A 7 -13.94 -3.21 -21.01
CA GLY A 7 -14.66 -4.07 -20.07
C GLY A 7 -15.97 -3.41 -19.67
N ASN A 8 -16.79 -4.11 -18.87
CA ASN A 8 -18.10 -3.62 -18.40
C ASN A 8 -18.00 -2.41 -17.43
N PHE A 9 -16.80 -1.93 -17.13
CA PHE A 9 -16.53 -0.79 -16.23
C PHE A 9 -15.91 0.42 -16.95
N GLY A 10 -16.14 0.58 -18.24
CA GLY A 10 -15.55 1.66 -19.04
C GLY A 10 -14.23 1.25 -19.72
N SER A 11 -13.54 2.21 -20.29
CA SER A 11 -12.22 2.01 -20.88
C SER A 11 -11.16 2.10 -19.80
N THR A 12 -10.60 0.95 -19.39
CA THR A 12 -9.43 0.92 -18.52
C THR A 12 -8.18 0.73 -19.39
N ASN A 13 -7.22 1.61 -19.22
CA ASN A 13 -5.90 1.42 -19.83
C ASN A 13 -5.18 0.31 -19.07
N VAL A 14 -4.78 -0.74 -19.77
CA VAL A 14 -3.99 -1.83 -19.18
C VAL A 14 -2.54 -1.66 -19.59
N CYS A 15 -1.67 -1.53 -18.63
CA CYS A 15 -0.25 -1.28 -18.81
C CYS A 15 0.58 -2.51 -18.46
N ALA A 16 1.65 -2.73 -19.21
CA ALA A 16 2.65 -3.70 -18.81
C ALA A 16 3.40 -3.19 -17.57
N ILE A 17 3.68 -4.10 -16.65
CA ILE A 17 4.52 -3.81 -15.50
C ILE A 17 5.96 -4.11 -15.89
N PRO A 18 6.92 -3.19 -15.69
CA PRO A 18 8.32 -3.44 -15.97
C PRO A 18 8.79 -4.75 -15.30
N ASP A 19 9.57 -5.53 -16.04
CA ASP A 19 10.16 -6.80 -15.58
C ASP A 19 9.16 -7.90 -15.18
N GLN A 20 7.87 -7.72 -15.51
CA GLN A 20 6.84 -8.74 -15.33
C GLN A 20 6.31 -9.24 -16.68
N PRO A 21 6.14 -10.57 -16.85
CA PRO A 21 5.42 -11.08 -18.00
C PRO A 21 3.98 -10.57 -18.03
N ILE A 22 3.51 -10.04 -19.14
CA ILE A 22 2.12 -9.57 -19.31
C ILE A 22 1.09 -10.70 -19.12
N THR A 23 1.53 -11.94 -19.24
CA THR A 23 0.73 -13.15 -18.96
C THR A 23 0.63 -13.46 -17.47
N ALA A 24 1.43 -12.80 -16.62
CA ALA A 24 1.40 -12.99 -15.18
C ALA A 24 0.69 -11.83 -14.46
N TYR A 25 1.15 -10.59 -14.74
CA TYR A 25 0.65 -9.39 -14.07
C TYR A 25 0.53 -8.22 -15.05
N VAL A 26 -0.51 -7.44 -14.87
CA VAL A 26 -0.72 -6.16 -15.58
C VAL A 26 -1.23 -5.12 -14.60
N ALA A 27 -0.95 -3.86 -14.87
CA ALA A 27 -1.51 -2.73 -14.15
C ALA A 27 -2.68 -2.14 -14.93
N GLY A 28 -3.75 -1.80 -14.24
CA GLY A 28 -4.88 -1.07 -14.80
C GLY A 28 -4.92 0.36 -14.27
N ASP A 29 -5.11 1.30 -15.19
CA ASP A 29 -5.37 2.70 -14.88
C ASP A 29 -6.82 2.99 -15.27
N ASP A 30 -7.65 3.32 -14.30
CA ASP A 30 -9.06 3.62 -14.51
C ASP A 30 -9.30 5.06 -14.96
N GLY A 31 -8.22 5.84 -15.13
CA GLY A 31 -8.28 7.26 -15.53
C GLY A 31 -8.81 8.17 -14.42
N SER A 32 -8.91 7.69 -13.18
CA SER A 32 -9.25 8.54 -12.05
C SER A 32 -8.13 9.53 -11.73
N GLU A 33 -8.46 10.68 -11.18
CA GLU A 33 -7.49 11.69 -10.75
C GLU A 33 -6.58 11.20 -9.59
N MET A 34 -6.95 10.09 -8.96
CA MET A 34 -6.08 9.37 -8.03
C MET A 34 -5.34 8.29 -8.80
N PRO A 35 -4.02 8.41 -9.01
CA PRO A 35 -3.23 7.40 -9.72
C PRO A 35 -3.09 6.14 -8.87
N ALA A 36 -4.14 5.38 -8.77
CA ALA A 36 -4.16 4.08 -8.14
C ALA A 36 -4.13 3.01 -9.25
N TYR A 37 -2.92 2.57 -9.59
CA TYR A 37 -2.80 1.40 -10.45
C TYR A 37 -3.28 0.16 -9.70
N VAL A 38 -4.33 -0.46 -10.21
CA VAL A 38 -4.77 -1.76 -9.73
C VAL A 38 -3.96 -2.83 -10.46
N VAL A 39 -3.29 -3.69 -9.71
CA VAL A 39 -2.56 -4.81 -10.29
C VAL A 39 -3.50 -5.99 -10.48
N TYR A 40 -3.65 -6.42 -11.72
CA TYR A 40 -4.39 -7.62 -12.07
C TYR A 40 -3.43 -8.78 -12.25
N ARG A 41 -3.75 -9.89 -11.63
CA ARG A 41 -3.01 -11.15 -11.72
C ARG A 41 -3.74 -12.12 -12.64
N HIS A 42 -3.01 -12.80 -13.53
CA HIS A 42 -3.58 -13.89 -14.31
C HIS A 42 -4.09 -15.00 -13.39
N LYS A 43 -5.25 -15.59 -13.70
CA LYS A 43 -5.95 -16.57 -12.86
C LYS A 43 -5.09 -17.79 -12.45
N GLY A 44 -4.16 -18.21 -13.32
CA GLY A 44 -3.25 -19.32 -13.07
C GLY A 44 -2.01 -18.99 -12.23
N GLN A 45 -1.75 -17.71 -11.94
CA GLN A 45 -0.60 -17.31 -11.14
C GLN A 45 -0.94 -17.36 -9.64
N PRO A 46 -0.04 -17.84 -8.77
CA PRO A 46 -0.24 -17.79 -7.33
C PRO A 46 -0.33 -16.33 -6.86
N PRO A 47 -1.09 -16.03 -5.79
CA PRO A 47 -1.04 -14.71 -5.16
C PRO A 47 0.36 -14.44 -4.63
N PHE A 48 0.77 -13.17 -4.67
CA PHE A 48 2.00 -12.77 -4.00
C PHE A 48 1.84 -12.89 -2.49
N ASP A 49 2.68 -13.72 -1.91
CA ASP A 49 2.74 -13.85 -0.46
C ASP A 49 3.76 -12.88 0.12
N TRP A 50 3.33 -11.66 0.43
CA TRP A 50 4.17 -10.63 1.03
C TRP A 50 4.71 -11.04 2.41
N ARG A 51 4.07 -12.01 3.09
CA ARG A 51 4.47 -12.46 4.43
C ARG A 51 5.76 -13.24 4.42
N SER A 52 6.04 -13.92 3.32
CA SER A 52 7.29 -14.65 3.09
C SER A 52 8.29 -13.90 2.20
N ALA A 53 7.90 -12.74 1.66
CA ALA A 53 8.72 -11.98 0.75
C ALA A 53 9.92 -11.34 1.45
N GLN A 54 11.05 -11.34 0.74
CA GLN A 54 12.23 -10.56 1.12
C GLN A 54 12.18 -9.21 0.43
N PHE A 55 12.03 -8.16 1.23
CA PHE A 55 12.07 -6.79 0.74
C PHE A 55 13.50 -6.25 0.80
N ARG A 56 13.91 -5.50 -0.24
CA ARG A 56 15.25 -4.90 -0.35
C ARG A 56 15.28 -3.43 0.04
N GLU A 57 14.17 -2.75 -0.13
CA GLU A 57 14.04 -1.35 0.21
C GLU A 57 12.60 -0.99 0.56
N MET A 58 12.44 0.09 1.30
CA MET A 58 11.16 0.74 1.48
C MET A 58 11.29 2.25 1.33
N THR A 59 10.21 2.88 0.86
CA THR A 59 10.12 4.34 0.69
C THR A 59 8.84 4.84 1.36
N PHE A 60 8.97 5.83 2.23
CA PHE A 60 7.82 6.53 2.80
C PHE A 60 7.28 7.52 1.79
N VAL A 61 5.97 7.51 1.57
CA VAL A 61 5.27 8.43 0.66
C VAL A 61 4.07 9.01 1.39
N SER A 62 4.05 10.33 1.46
CA SER A 62 2.93 11.08 2.04
C SER A 62 2.71 12.36 1.24
N PRO A 63 1.47 12.67 0.86
CA PRO A 63 1.16 13.90 0.14
C PRO A 63 1.44 15.18 0.94
N SER A 64 1.42 15.07 2.28
CA SER A 64 1.50 16.24 3.18
C SER A 64 2.79 16.29 4.01
N ALA A 65 3.61 15.24 4.02
CA ALA A 65 4.82 15.21 4.83
C ALA A 65 6.04 15.75 4.08
N THR A 66 6.82 16.58 4.76
CA THR A 66 8.07 17.17 4.22
C THR A 66 9.17 16.12 3.97
N ASN A 67 9.11 14.98 4.68
CA ASN A 67 10.01 13.85 4.53
C ASN A 67 9.47 12.76 3.59
N SER A 68 8.48 13.08 2.75
CA SER A 68 8.04 12.18 1.69
C SER A 68 9.21 11.83 0.76
N GLY A 69 9.38 10.53 0.47
CA GLY A 69 10.54 10.03 -0.28
C GLY A 69 11.67 9.49 0.60
N LEU A 70 11.54 9.55 1.94
CA LEU A 70 12.50 8.93 2.86
C LEU A 70 12.64 7.43 2.54
N LYS A 71 13.87 6.97 2.36
CA LYS A 71 14.18 5.59 2.01
C LYS A 71 14.92 4.86 3.12
N SER A 72 14.72 3.54 3.19
CA SER A 72 15.52 2.63 4.01
C SER A 72 15.80 1.34 3.27
N THR A 73 17.03 0.86 3.41
CA THR A 73 17.49 -0.47 3.01
C THR A 73 17.94 -1.30 4.22
N ASP A 74 17.67 -0.81 5.45
CA ASP A 74 17.99 -1.54 6.67
C ASP A 74 17.18 -2.85 6.73
N PRO A 75 17.82 -4.03 6.59
CA PRO A 75 17.11 -5.29 6.56
C PRO A 75 16.39 -5.60 7.87
N ALA A 76 16.88 -5.08 8.99
CA ALA A 76 16.23 -5.27 10.28
C ALA A 76 14.95 -4.46 10.39
N LEU A 77 14.91 -3.24 9.84
CA LEU A 77 13.70 -2.43 9.80
C LEU A 77 12.67 -3.00 8.80
N LEU A 78 13.12 -3.47 7.64
CA LEU A 78 12.27 -4.13 6.65
C LEU A 78 11.61 -5.39 7.23
N ALA A 79 12.39 -6.26 7.88
CA ALA A 79 11.88 -7.45 8.54
C ALA A 79 10.90 -7.13 9.67
N GLU A 80 11.16 -6.05 10.41
CA GLU A 80 10.28 -5.59 11.49
C GLU A 80 8.92 -5.14 10.96
N VAL A 81 8.86 -4.38 9.85
CA VAL A 81 7.59 -3.98 9.23
C VAL A 81 6.78 -5.20 8.78
N VAL A 82 7.43 -6.19 8.17
CA VAL A 82 6.77 -7.45 7.78
C VAL A 82 6.25 -8.21 8.99
N ALA A 83 7.08 -8.38 10.03
CA ALA A 83 6.69 -9.06 11.26
C ALA A 83 5.52 -8.34 11.96
N LEU A 84 5.57 -7.00 12.01
CA LEU A 84 4.51 -6.19 12.59
C LEU A 84 3.16 -6.42 11.88
N LEU A 85 3.16 -6.41 10.55
CA LEU A 85 1.94 -6.61 9.76
C LEU A 85 1.42 -8.06 9.82
N ARG A 86 2.31 -9.05 9.98
CA ARG A 86 1.97 -10.47 10.06
C ARG A 86 1.47 -10.88 11.43
N ASP A 87 2.18 -10.46 12.47
CA ASP A 87 2.05 -10.99 13.84
C ASP A 87 1.46 -9.96 14.83
N GLY A 88 1.34 -8.69 14.42
CA GLY A 88 0.82 -7.62 15.28
C GLY A 88 -0.66 -7.80 15.61
N THR A 89 -1.06 -7.29 16.78
CA THR A 89 -2.44 -7.35 17.21
C THR A 89 -3.26 -6.23 16.57
N PRO A 90 -4.24 -6.56 15.72
CA PRO A 90 -5.06 -5.56 15.08
C PRO A 90 -5.97 -4.82 16.05
N MET A 91 -6.16 -3.54 15.79
CA MET A 91 -7.12 -2.68 16.51
C MET A 91 -8.11 -2.08 15.50
N SER A 92 -9.34 -1.88 15.96
CA SER A 92 -10.31 -1.09 15.21
C SER A 92 -10.18 0.36 15.62
N LEU A 93 -9.87 1.22 14.66
CA LEU A 93 -9.92 2.67 14.83
C LEU A 93 -11.18 3.23 14.16
N PRO A 94 -11.66 4.40 14.56
CA PRO A 94 -12.74 5.08 13.86
C PRO A 94 -12.44 5.18 12.37
N GLY A 95 -13.43 4.92 11.52
CA GLY A 95 -13.26 4.99 10.07
C GLY A 95 -12.77 6.37 9.60
N ILE A 96 -12.06 6.41 8.50
CA ILE A 96 -11.58 7.65 7.88
C ILE A 96 -12.61 8.09 6.86
N SER A 97 -13.18 9.29 7.03
CA SER A 97 -14.08 9.87 6.06
C SER A 97 -13.31 10.37 4.83
N MET A 98 -13.82 10.06 3.65
CA MET A 98 -13.29 10.64 2.40
C MET A 98 -13.62 12.14 2.26
N ALA A 99 -14.67 12.62 2.91
CA ALA A 99 -15.10 14.02 2.80
C ALA A 99 -14.09 15.04 3.34
N GLY A 100 -13.10 14.60 4.12
CA GLY A 100 -12.08 15.46 4.72
C GLY A 100 -10.76 15.55 3.95
N GLY A 101 -10.65 14.97 2.76
CA GLY A 101 -9.38 14.98 2.02
C GLY A 101 -8.26 14.26 2.78
N ALA A 102 -8.58 13.21 3.54
CA ALA A 102 -7.61 12.49 4.35
C ALA A 102 -6.47 11.96 3.46
N SER A 103 -5.35 12.66 3.46
CA SER A 103 -4.14 12.19 2.79
C SER A 103 -3.54 11.06 3.62
N MET A 104 -3.61 9.85 3.10
CA MET A 104 -2.99 8.71 3.73
C MET A 104 -1.54 8.59 3.27
N ALA A 105 -0.68 8.35 4.23
CA ALA A 105 0.70 7.99 3.94
C ALA A 105 0.81 6.49 3.66
N THR A 106 1.82 6.11 2.91
CA THR A 106 2.11 4.71 2.59
C THR A 106 3.60 4.43 2.75
N ILE A 107 3.93 3.16 3.00
CA ILE A 107 5.28 2.65 2.83
C ILE A 107 5.29 1.81 1.56
N ARG A 108 6.10 2.16 0.57
CA ARG A 108 6.27 1.39 -0.65
C ARG A 108 7.45 0.44 -0.47
N MET A 109 7.20 -0.85 -0.45
CA MET A 109 8.22 -1.88 -0.24
C MET A 109 8.47 -2.64 -1.54
N ALA A 110 9.73 -2.67 -1.98
CA ALA A 110 10.17 -3.36 -3.19
C ALA A 110 10.82 -4.71 -2.85
N SER A 111 10.51 -5.73 -3.66
CA SER A 111 11.09 -7.07 -3.55
C SER A 111 11.67 -7.51 -4.89
N ASP A 112 12.80 -8.24 -4.85
CA ASP A 112 13.38 -8.83 -6.05
C ASP A 112 12.57 -10.02 -6.58
N GLN A 113 11.69 -10.60 -5.77
CA GLN A 113 10.79 -11.68 -6.17
C GLN A 113 9.68 -11.20 -7.11
N LEU A 114 9.32 -9.91 -7.03
CA LEU A 114 8.34 -9.28 -7.90
C LEU A 114 8.85 -7.90 -8.36
N PRO A 115 9.85 -7.86 -9.23
CA PRO A 115 10.36 -6.60 -9.76
C PRO A 115 9.23 -5.80 -10.43
N GLY A 116 9.26 -4.49 -10.28
CA GLY A 116 8.22 -3.60 -10.81
C GLY A 116 6.91 -3.56 -10.01
N LEU A 117 6.73 -4.41 -9.00
CA LEU A 117 5.59 -4.38 -8.09
C LEU A 117 6.01 -3.92 -6.69
N LEU A 118 5.11 -3.21 -6.03
CA LEU A 118 5.33 -2.69 -4.69
C LEU A 118 4.24 -3.20 -3.76
N PHE A 119 4.65 -3.65 -2.58
CA PHE A 119 3.73 -3.84 -1.46
C PHE A 119 3.59 -2.51 -0.72
N CYS A 120 2.36 -2.03 -0.54
CA CYS A 120 2.09 -0.68 -0.08
C CYS A 120 1.23 -0.65 1.19
N PRO A 121 1.78 -0.99 2.36
CA PRO A 121 1.10 -0.76 3.63
C PRO A 121 0.73 0.71 3.81
N VAL A 122 -0.41 0.94 4.43
CA VAL A 122 -0.91 2.28 4.70
C VAL A 122 -0.60 2.70 6.13
N LEU A 123 -0.38 3.99 6.31
CA LEU A 123 -0.05 4.61 7.59
C LEU A 123 -1.13 5.61 8.00
N ARG A 124 -1.38 5.69 9.29
CA ARG A 124 -2.30 6.66 9.88
C ARG A 124 -1.81 7.08 11.27
N THR A 125 -1.95 8.37 11.59
CA THR A 125 -1.86 8.82 12.96
C THR A 125 -3.24 8.75 13.59
N GLY A 126 -3.35 8.09 14.73
CA GLY A 126 -4.57 8.00 15.52
C GLY A 126 -4.88 9.29 16.27
N PRO A 127 -6.07 9.37 16.90
CA PRO A 127 -6.48 10.54 17.70
C PRO A 127 -5.58 10.80 18.91
N ASP A 128 -4.92 9.76 19.40
CA ASP A 128 -3.97 9.78 20.50
C ASP A 128 -2.54 10.15 20.11
N GLY A 129 -2.32 10.46 18.82
CA GLY A 129 -1.00 10.72 18.28
C GLY A 129 -0.17 9.47 17.95
N THR A 130 -0.68 8.28 18.26
CA THR A 130 0.00 7.02 17.94
C THR A 130 -0.02 6.79 16.45
N LEU A 131 1.11 6.37 15.89
CA LEU A 131 1.20 5.93 14.50
C LEU A 131 0.73 4.49 14.37
N TYR A 132 -0.09 4.24 13.37
CA TYR A 132 -0.60 2.91 13.04
C TYR A 132 -0.25 2.56 11.60
N VAL A 133 -0.10 1.25 11.36
CA VAL A 133 0.11 0.67 10.04
C VAL A 133 -0.94 -0.38 9.76
N ALA A 134 -1.35 -0.52 8.51
CA ALA A 134 -2.23 -1.60 8.07
C ALA A 134 -1.80 -2.13 6.71
N GLU A 135 -2.06 -3.41 6.46
CA GLU A 135 -1.76 -4.06 5.18
C GLU A 135 -2.46 -3.37 4.00
N SER A 136 -3.72 -3.04 4.19
CA SER A 136 -4.56 -2.44 3.15
C SER A 136 -5.77 -1.75 3.76
N LEU A 137 -6.42 -0.93 2.96
CA LEU A 137 -7.71 -0.33 3.28
C LEU A 137 -8.85 -1.17 2.72
N LYS A 138 -9.95 -1.18 3.44
CA LYS A 138 -11.24 -1.71 2.97
C LYS A 138 -12.22 -0.55 2.87
N PHE A 139 -12.96 -0.52 1.79
CA PHE A 139 -14.05 0.44 1.62
C PHE A 139 -15.30 -0.09 2.29
N ASP A 140 -15.92 0.73 3.12
CA ASP A 140 -17.26 0.50 3.60
C ASP A 140 -18.25 1.29 2.74
N PHE A 141 -18.80 0.61 1.75
CA PHE A 141 -19.80 1.18 0.83
C PHE A 141 -21.19 1.30 1.45
N THR A 142 -21.39 0.79 2.67
CA THR A 142 -22.68 0.84 3.36
C THR A 142 -22.81 2.05 4.26
N SER A 143 -21.69 2.72 4.57
CA SER A 143 -21.67 3.91 5.41
C SER A 143 -21.91 5.20 4.61
N THR A 144 -22.54 6.17 5.26
CA THR A 144 -22.69 7.53 4.75
C THR A 144 -22.21 8.52 5.81
N PRO A 145 -21.12 9.27 5.60
CA PRO A 145 -20.23 9.25 4.43
C PRO A 145 -19.46 7.94 4.26
N LEU A 146 -18.95 7.68 3.05
CA LEU A 146 -18.08 6.54 2.76
C LEU A 146 -16.87 6.54 3.69
N LEU A 147 -16.62 5.41 4.34
CA LEU A 147 -15.52 5.25 5.29
C LEU A 147 -14.49 4.25 4.78
N PHE A 148 -13.23 4.57 5.03
CA PHE A 148 -12.15 3.61 4.94
C PHE A 148 -11.93 2.93 6.29
N GLN A 149 -11.85 1.62 6.27
CA GLN A 149 -11.53 0.80 7.43
C GLN A 149 -10.30 -0.03 7.17
N ALA A 150 -9.58 -0.36 8.21
CA ALA A 150 -8.45 -1.30 8.15
C ALA A 150 -8.23 -1.96 9.52
N ASN A 151 -7.52 -3.07 9.49
CA ASN A 151 -6.97 -3.69 10.68
C ASN A 151 -5.69 -2.94 11.06
N TRP A 152 -5.83 -1.94 11.92
CA TRP A 152 -4.73 -1.07 12.31
C TRP A 152 -3.87 -1.73 13.38
N ILE A 153 -2.57 -1.66 13.23
CA ILE A 153 -1.59 -2.20 14.16
C ILE A 153 -0.72 -1.02 14.62
N PRO A 154 -0.50 -0.82 15.91
CA PRO A 154 0.40 0.23 16.39
C PRO A 154 1.79 0.06 15.80
N ALA A 155 2.36 1.12 15.25
CA ALA A 155 3.72 1.08 14.71
C ALA A 155 4.73 0.85 15.84
N SER A 156 5.79 0.13 15.52
CA SER A 156 6.87 -0.06 16.48
C SER A 156 7.63 1.24 16.75
N PRO A 157 8.35 1.35 17.88
CA PRO A 157 9.20 2.49 18.17
C PRO A 157 10.26 2.73 17.07
N LYS A 158 10.86 1.67 16.52
CA LYS A 158 11.87 1.77 15.47
C LYS A 158 11.29 2.31 14.16
N LEU A 159 10.11 1.82 13.74
CA LEU A 159 9.42 2.34 12.57
C LEU A 159 9.02 3.81 12.78
N THR A 160 8.50 4.15 13.94
CA THR A 160 8.14 5.53 14.31
C THR A 160 9.36 6.45 14.25
N GLN A 161 10.48 6.04 14.85
CA GLN A 161 11.73 6.80 14.84
C GLN A 161 12.25 7.01 13.41
N TRP A 162 12.22 5.97 12.57
CA TRP A 162 12.63 6.11 11.17
C TRP A 162 11.76 7.13 10.44
N LEU A 163 10.44 7.09 10.61
CA LEU A 163 9.53 8.03 9.96
C LEU A 163 9.69 9.47 10.46
N GLN A 164 10.24 9.67 11.65
CA GLN A 164 10.54 10.98 12.23
C GLN A 164 11.96 11.46 11.90
N SER A 165 12.83 10.60 11.37
CA SER A 165 14.17 10.99 10.99
C SER A 165 14.13 11.93 9.76
N ARG A 166 14.80 13.05 9.86
CA ARG A 166 14.91 14.08 8.81
C ARG A 166 16.19 13.87 8.02
#